data_24939a0e1003833cb5c0d3ab16b349c7
#
_entry.id   24939a0e1003833cb5c0d3ab16b349c7
#
_cell.length_a   1.000
_cell.length_b   1.000
_cell.length_c   1.000
_cell.angle_alpha   90.00
_cell.angle_beta   90.00
_cell.angle_gamma   90.00
#
_symmetry.space_group_name_H-M   'P 1'
#
loop_
_entity.id
_entity.type
_entity.pdbx_description
1 polymer ?
#
loop_
_entity_poly.entity_id
_entity_poly.type
_entity_poly.pdbx_seq_one_letter_code
_entity_poly.pdbx_strand_id
1 'polypeptide(L)'
;MMTIRLAVPCLSVIAALSSLCAVAQQAPAPVPPALLSASSIFVSNAGADSGLFPSPFSGDVNRGYNQLYAGLKASGKYQLTDDPSQADLVLELQLTAPNGPSRGSKVNGASDPVPMFRLVVYDRKTHFVLWAFTQSIDIAFLQKTHDRNFDDALNAILLEFEALSGNAPHPAASGR
;
A
#
# COMPACT_ATOMS: atom_id res chain seq x y z
N MET A 1 -87.25 -7.07 14.63
CA MET A 1 -86.08 -6.88 15.50
C MET A 1 -84.85 -7.30 14.76
N MET A 2 -84.11 -6.29 14.28
CA MET A 2 -82.96 -6.47 13.35
C MET A 2 -81.69 -6.01 14.07
N THR A 3 -80.87 -6.96 14.47
CA THR A 3 -79.61 -6.69 15.19
C THR A 3 -78.47 -6.54 14.23
N ILE A 4 -77.99 -5.30 14.11
CA ILE A 4 -76.84 -4.94 13.32
C ILE A 4 -75.57 -5.24 14.12
N ARG A 5 -74.74 -6.17 13.62
CA ARG A 5 -73.42 -6.43 14.15
C ARG A 5 -72.41 -5.53 13.51
N LEU A 6 -71.85 -4.60 14.26
CA LEU A 6 -70.70 -3.78 13.83
C LEU A 6 -69.43 -4.67 13.87
N ALA A 7 -68.81 -4.83 12.72
CA ALA A 7 -67.46 -5.42 12.65
C ALA A 7 -66.43 -4.30 12.74
N VAL A 8 -65.55 -4.37 13.71
CA VAL A 8 -64.42 -3.47 13.91
C VAL A 8 -63.24 -4.06 13.16
N PRO A 9 -62.66 -3.37 12.16
CA PRO A 9 -61.39 -3.82 11.56
C PRO A 9 -60.23 -3.46 12.47
N CYS A 10 -59.49 -4.48 12.95
CA CYS A 10 -58.22 -4.33 13.60
C CYS A 10 -57.16 -3.86 12.55
N LEU A 11 -56.82 -2.61 12.62
CA LEU A 11 -55.74 -2.03 11.80
C LEU A 11 -54.39 -2.38 12.44
N SER A 12 -53.76 -3.46 11.96
CA SER A 12 -52.41 -3.86 12.38
C SER A 12 -51.39 -2.92 11.76
N VAL A 13 -50.90 -1.95 12.52
CA VAL A 13 -49.76 -1.11 12.16
C VAL A 13 -48.49 -1.94 12.35
N ILE A 14 -47.97 -2.50 11.24
CA ILE A 14 -46.64 -3.10 11.21
C ILE A 14 -45.65 -1.95 11.07
N ALA A 15 -45.08 -1.53 12.19
CA ALA A 15 -43.91 -0.62 12.20
C ALA A 15 -42.71 -1.39 11.70
N ALA A 16 -42.38 -1.20 10.43
CA ALA A 16 -41.11 -1.67 9.86
C ALA A 16 -39.99 -0.84 10.47
N LEU A 17 -39.31 -1.37 11.49
CA LEU A 17 -38.01 -0.85 11.95
C LEU A 17 -36.98 -1.21 10.89
N SER A 18 -36.76 -0.30 9.94
CA SER A 18 -35.62 -0.32 9.05
C SER A 18 -34.39 0.02 9.87
N SER A 19 -33.69 -1.00 10.36
CA SER A 19 -32.36 -0.86 10.96
C SER A 19 -31.41 -0.38 9.86
N LEU A 20 -31.23 0.93 9.76
CA LEU A 20 -30.11 1.51 9.03
C LEU A 20 -28.83 1.07 9.75
N CYS A 21 -28.21 -0.02 9.27
CA CYS A 21 -26.83 -0.31 9.57
C CYS A 21 -26.01 0.84 8.93
N ALA A 22 -25.78 1.90 9.70
CA ALA A 22 -24.78 2.88 9.38
C ALA A 22 -23.44 2.13 9.39
N VAL A 23 -22.94 1.77 8.20
CA VAL A 23 -21.55 1.36 8.02
C VAL A 23 -20.76 2.59 8.40
N ALA A 24 -20.25 2.61 9.62
CA ALA A 24 -19.33 3.65 10.08
C ALA A 24 -18.12 3.58 9.11
N GLN A 25 -18.09 4.47 8.14
CA GLN A 25 -16.89 4.68 7.32
C GLN A 25 -15.81 5.12 8.30
N GLN A 26 -14.92 4.19 8.62
CA GLN A 26 -13.75 4.49 9.44
C GLN A 26 -12.96 5.57 8.70
N ALA A 27 -12.87 6.75 9.30
CA ALA A 27 -12.01 7.81 8.77
C ALA A 27 -10.59 7.26 8.66
N PRO A 28 -9.89 7.52 7.56
CA PRO A 28 -8.51 7.07 7.41
C PRO A 28 -7.65 7.62 8.56
N ALA A 29 -6.66 6.85 8.98
CA ALA A 29 -5.74 7.27 10.02
C ALA A 29 -5.04 8.59 9.61
N PRO A 30 -4.83 9.52 10.54
CA PRO A 30 -4.16 10.78 10.23
C PRO A 30 -2.72 10.52 9.79
N VAL A 31 -2.31 11.21 8.72
CA VAL A 31 -0.92 11.16 8.24
C VAL A 31 -0.03 11.89 9.24
N PRO A 32 1.09 11.30 9.69
CA PRO A 32 2.01 11.95 10.59
C PRO A 32 2.54 13.28 10.02
N PRO A 33 2.54 14.38 10.79
CA PRO A 33 3.00 15.68 10.31
C PRO A 33 4.43 15.68 9.78
N ALA A 34 5.31 14.83 10.33
CA ALA A 34 6.68 14.69 9.88
C ALA A 34 6.78 14.25 8.40
N LEU A 35 5.84 13.40 7.92
CA LEU A 35 5.76 13.03 6.52
C LEU A 35 5.40 14.19 5.59
N LEU A 36 4.50 15.09 6.07
CA LEU A 36 4.02 16.22 5.29
C LEU A 36 5.02 17.38 5.23
N SER A 37 5.89 17.51 6.22
CA SER A 37 6.85 18.62 6.36
C SER A 37 8.26 18.26 5.92
N ALA A 38 8.53 17.01 5.59
CA ALA A 38 9.85 16.55 5.19
C ALA A 38 10.29 17.18 3.87
N SER A 39 11.54 17.64 3.83
CA SER A 39 12.19 18.20 2.64
C SER A 39 13.40 17.39 2.19
N SER A 40 14.03 16.64 3.10
CA SER A 40 15.23 15.85 2.84
C SER A 40 15.02 14.38 3.18
N ILE A 41 15.56 13.49 2.32
CA ILE A 41 15.38 12.05 2.42
C ILE A 41 16.73 11.35 2.26
N PHE A 42 16.99 10.40 3.15
CA PHE A 42 18.00 9.38 2.97
C PHE A 42 17.34 8.06 2.54
N VAL A 43 17.82 7.45 1.44
CA VAL A 43 17.31 6.17 0.97
C VAL A 43 18.24 5.05 1.44
N SER A 44 17.70 4.12 2.22
CA SER A 44 18.40 2.96 2.75
C SER A 44 18.07 1.71 1.94
N ASN A 45 19.09 0.89 1.67
CA ASN A 45 18.94 -0.38 0.97
C ASN A 45 18.96 -1.53 1.99
N ALA A 46 17.80 -2.12 2.28
CA ALA A 46 17.72 -3.31 3.13
C ALA A 46 17.91 -4.62 2.34
N GLY A 47 18.23 -4.52 1.03
CA GLY A 47 18.56 -5.66 0.19
C GLY A 47 17.35 -6.42 -0.33
N ALA A 48 17.62 -7.66 -0.74
CA ALA A 48 16.62 -8.58 -1.28
C ALA A 48 16.81 -9.98 -0.68
N ASP A 49 15.71 -10.70 -0.54
CA ASP A 49 15.75 -12.10 -0.12
C ASP A 49 16.50 -12.96 -1.15
N SER A 50 17.19 -14.00 -0.68
CA SER A 50 17.93 -14.93 -1.52
C SER A 50 17.00 -15.64 -2.51
N GLY A 51 17.50 -15.86 -3.73
CA GLY A 51 16.75 -16.57 -4.77
C GLY A 51 15.81 -15.69 -5.60
N LEU A 52 15.81 -14.37 -5.40
CA LEU A 52 15.02 -13.45 -6.23
C LEU A 52 15.81 -12.93 -7.44
N PHE A 53 17.13 -13.01 -7.39
CA PHE A 53 18.02 -12.65 -8.48
C PHE A 53 19.02 -13.76 -8.78
N PRO A 54 19.42 -13.94 -10.05
CA PRO A 54 18.94 -13.26 -11.26
C PRO A 54 17.62 -13.83 -11.81
N SER A 55 16.96 -14.70 -11.10
CA SER A 55 15.63 -15.27 -11.43
C SER A 55 14.78 -15.35 -10.19
N PRO A 56 13.48 -14.96 -10.25
CA PRO A 56 12.69 -14.59 -11.43
C PRO A 56 12.95 -13.19 -11.98
N PHE A 57 13.69 -12.32 -11.29
CA PHE A 57 13.96 -10.96 -11.75
C PHE A 57 15.36 -10.83 -12.32
N SER A 58 15.51 -10.13 -13.44
CA SER A 58 16.80 -9.84 -14.03
C SER A 58 17.56 -8.75 -13.27
N GLY A 59 18.88 -8.71 -13.42
CA GLY A 59 19.76 -7.73 -12.77
C GLY A 59 20.35 -8.26 -11.46
N ASP A 60 20.53 -7.37 -10.50
CA ASP A 60 21.13 -7.66 -9.21
C ASP A 60 20.27 -7.19 -8.03
N VAL A 61 20.68 -7.51 -6.82
CA VAL A 61 19.97 -7.21 -5.58
C VAL A 61 19.75 -5.72 -5.31
N ASN A 62 20.50 -4.84 -5.97
CA ASN A 62 20.40 -3.39 -5.81
C ASN A 62 19.45 -2.75 -6.84
N ARG A 63 18.91 -3.52 -7.81
CA ARG A 63 18.05 -3.01 -8.87
C ARG A 63 16.90 -2.14 -8.30
N GLY A 64 16.17 -2.66 -7.33
CA GLY A 64 15.05 -1.92 -6.74
C GLY A 64 15.48 -0.62 -6.06
N TYR A 65 16.57 -0.68 -5.29
CA TYR A 65 17.15 0.51 -4.66
C TYR A 65 17.56 1.57 -5.70
N ASN A 66 18.30 1.18 -6.73
CA ASN A 66 18.75 2.09 -7.77
C ASN A 66 17.59 2.75 -8.51
N GLN A 67 16.54 2.00 -8.81
CA GLN A 67 15.35 2.53 -9.48
C GLN A 67 14.55 3.47 -8.57
N LEU A 68 14.34 3.10 -7.29
CA LEU A 68 13.67 3.99 -6.33
C LEU A 68 14.43 5.31 -6.17
N TYR A 69 15.74 5.23 -6.00
CA TYR A 69 16.60 6.42 -5.89
C TYR A 69 16.50 7.32 -7.13
N ALA A 70 16.53 6.71 -8.31
CA ALA A 70 16.39 7.44 -9.58
C ALA A 70 15.00 8.08 -9.72
N GLY A 71 13.94 7.39 -9.33
CA GLY A 71 12.57 7.90 -9.35
C GLY A 71 12.39 9.10 -8.41
N LEU A 72 12.84 8.99 -7.16
CA LEU A 72 12.82 10.09 -6.20
C LEU A 72 13.63 11.30 -6.68
N LYS A 73 14.80 11.05 -7.28
CA LYS A 73 15.63 12.11 -7.85
C LYS A 73 14.95 12.80 -9.03
N ALA A 74 14.31 12.03 -9.90
CA ALA A 74 13.60 12.55 -11.06
C ALA A 74 12.36 13.38 -10.68
N SER A 75 11.68 13.04 -9.59
CA SER A 75 10.55 13.81 -9.10
C SER A 75 10.94 15.21 -8.64
N GLY A 76 12.17 15.39 -8.17
CA GLY A 76 12.69 16.67 -7.69
C GLY A 76 11.98 17.26 -6.46
N LYS A 77 11.13 16.48 -5.81
CA LYS A 77 10.31 16.92 -4.68
C LYS A 77 11.08 16.94 -3.37
N TYR A 78 12.11 16.11 -3.27
CA TYR A 78 12.92 15.96 -2.08
C TYR A 78 14.39 16.17 -2.38
N GLN A 79 15.09 16.73 -1.43
CA GLN A 79 16.56 16.74 -1.44
C GLN A 79 17.04 15.36 -0.97
N LEU A 80 17.64 14.58 -1.88
CA LEU A 80 18.28 13.33 -1.50
C LEU A 80 19.66 13.61 -0.91
N THR A 81 19.92 13.01 0.26
CA THR A 81 21.21 13.09 0.96
C THR A 81 21.84 11.71 1.07
N ASP A 82 23.17 11.68 1.05
CA ASP A 82 23.98 10.49 1.34
C ASP A 82 24.36 10.35 2.83
N ASP A 83 24.12 11.42 3.60
CA ASP A 83 24.30 11.42 5.06
C ASP A 83 22.95 11.27 5.77
N PRO A 84 22.67 10.12 6.42
CA PRO A 84 21.41 9.92 7.11
C PRO A 84 21.19 10.91 8.27
N SER A 85 22.26 11.53 8.80
CA SER A 85 22.13 12.51 9.87
C SER A 85 21.50 13.83 9.43
N GLN A 86 21.54 14.13 8.12
CA GLN A 86 20.99 15.35 7.52
C GLN A 86 19.60 15.16 6.91
N ALA A 87 19.08 13.94 6.95
CA ALA A 87 17.75 13.66 6.44
C ALA A 87 16.66 14.04 7.46
N ASP A 88 15.48 14.40 6.97
CA ASP A 88 14.26 14.45 7.78
C ASP A 88 13.67 13.05 7.93
N LEU A 89 13.64 12.30 6.83
CA LEU A 89 13.13 10.94 6.75
C LEU A 89 14.19 9.96 6.25
N VAL A 90 14.10 8.73 6.73
CA VAL A 90 14.82 7.59 6.18
C VAL A 90 13.81 6.68 5.49
N LEU A 91 14.00 6.40 4.21
CA LEU A 91 13.21 5.45 3.43
C LEU A 91 14.02 4.16 3.28
N GLU A 92 13.57 3.09 3.88
CA GLU A 92 14.19 1.77 3.78
C GLU A 92 13.43 0.88 2.81
N LEU A 93 14.06 0.53 1.68
CA LEU A 93 13.50 -0.37 0.69
C LEU A 93 14.04 -1.78 0.89
N GLN A 94 13.16 -2.75 0.94
CA GLN A 94 13.45 -4.18 0.94
C GLN A 94 12.63 -4.89 -0.14
N LEU A 95 13.25 -5.84 -0.83
CA LEU A 95 12.56 -6.82 -1.65
C LEU A 95 12.52 -8.15 -0.89
N THR A 96 11.34 -8.61 -0.56
CA THR A 96 11.14 -9.84 0.23
C THR A 96 10.19 -10.79 -0.47
N ALA A 97 10.28 -12.08 -0.16
CA ALA A 97 9.39 -13.11 -0.69
C ALA A 97 8.84 -13.99 0.44
N PRO A 98 7.97 -13.44 1.30
CA PRO A 98 7.34 -14.21 2.35
C PRO A 98 6.45 -15.29 1.73
N ASN A 99 6.28 -16.38 2.46
CA ASN A 99 5.31 -17.40 2.08
C ASN A 99 3.91 -16.80 2.12
N GLY A 100 3.26 -16.77 0.96
CA GLY A 100 1.88 -16.32 0.83
C GLY A 100 0.89 -17.33 1.42
N PRO A 101 -0.40 -16.99 1.51
CA PRO A 101 -1.43 -17.94 1.88
C PRO A 101 -1.47 -19.07 0.84
N SER A 102 -1.50 -20.32 1.31
CA SER A 102 -1.56 -21.50 0.44
C SER A 102 -2.74 -21.41 -0.52
N ARG A 103 -2.48 -21.25 -1.81
CA ARG A 103 -3.50 -21.32 -2.87
C ARG A 103 -3.79 -22.78 -3.22
N GLY A 104 -4.38 -23.51 -2.27
CA GLY A 104 -5.12 -24.74 -2.58
C GLY A 104 -4.36 -25.98 -3.03
N SER A 105 -3.04 -26.00 -3.07
CA SER A 105 -2.31 -27.26 -3.22
C SER A 105 -2.24 -27.97 -1.87
N LYS A 106 -3.22 -28.81 -1.63
CA LYS A 106 -3.34 -29.59 -0.37
C LYS A 106 -2.28 -30.67 -0.19
N VAL A 107 -1.36 -30.82 -1.13
CA VAL A 107 -0.44 -31.96 -1.12
C VAL A 107 0.76 -31.76 -0.21
N ASN A 108 1.24 -30.51 0.01
CA ASN A 108 2.45 -30.28 0.82
C ASN A 108 2.37 -29.13 1.84
N GLY A 109 1.24 -28.43 1.98
CA GLY A 109 1.11 -27.37 3.00
C GLY A 109 2.03 -26.15 2.83
N ALA A 110 2.89 -26.13 1.82
CA ALA A 110 3.76 -25.01 1.52
C ALA A 110 3.00 -23.97 0.69
N SER A 111 3.02 -22.73 1.14
CA SER A 111 2.56 -21.61 0.34
C SER A 111 3.66 -21.14 -0.60
N ASP A 112 3.29 -20.75 -1.82
CA ASP A 112 4.24 -20.20 -2.77
C ASP A 112 4.78 -18.86 -2.24
N PRO A 113 6.09 -18.59 -2.35
CA PRO A 113 6.64 -17.28 -2.02
C PRO A 113 6.00 -16.19 -2.88
N VAL A 114 5.60 -15.11 -2.27
CA VAL A 114 5.03 -13.94 -2.96
C VAL A 114 6.02 -12.80 -2.89
N PRO A 115 6.76 -12.52 -3.97
CA PRO A 115 7.68 -11.39 -3.99
C PRO A 115 6.93 -10.08 -3.78
N MET A 116 7.48 -9.22 -2.95
CA MET A 116 6.92 -7.89 -2.70
C MET A 116 8.00 -6.89 -2.32
N PHE A 117 7.78 -5.65 -2.71
CA PHE A 117 8.49 -4.53 -2.12
C PHE A 117 7.88 -4.16 -0.78
N ARG A 118 8.74 -3.84 0.15
CA ARG A 118 8.40 -3.21 1.42
C ARG A 118 9.20 -1.92 1.54
N LEU A 119 8.50 -0.79 1.62
CA LEU A 119 9.10 0.52 1.85
C LEU A 119 8.68 1.00 3.24
N VAL A 120 9.64 1.20 4.12
CA VAL A 120 9.39 1.69 5.48
C VAL A 120 9.92 3.11 5.60
N VAL A 121 9.11 3.99 6.14
CA VAL A 121 9.45 5.39 6.37
C VAL A 121 9.67 5.62 7.85
N TYR A 122 10.86 6.05 8.21
CA TYR A 122 11.24 6.38 9.58
C TYR A 122 11.41 7.89 9.75
N ASP A 123 11.00 8.38 10.89
CA ASP A 123 11.45 9.68 11.38
C ASP A 123 12.91 9.56 11.84
N ARG A 124 13.82 10.31 11.22
CA ARG A 124 15.23 10.25 11.55
C ARG A 124 15.52 10.66 13.00
N LYS A 125 14.75 11.60 13.57
CA LYS A 125 14.99 12.14 14.91
C LYS A 125 14.57 11.19 16.01
N THR A 126 13.42 10.55 15.83
CA THR A 126 12.84 9.66 16.84
C THR A 126 13.12 8.19 16.58
N HIS A 127 13.55 7.84 15.37
CA HIS A 127 13.73 6.47 14.86
C HIS A 127 12.44 5.63 14.85
N PHE A 128 11.28 6.27 15.01
CA PHE A 128 10.01 5.55 14.90
C PHE A 128 9.59 5.39 13.44
N VAL A 129 8.96 4.24 13.17
CA VAL A 129 8.29 4.02 11.90
C VAL A 129 7.08 4.95 11.82
N LEU A 130 7.06 5.82 10.82
CA LEU A 130 5.93 6.70 10.52
C LEU A 130 4.91 6.03 9.64
N TRP A 131 5.38 5.24 8.65
CA TRP A 131 4.54 4.55 7.68
C TRP A 131 5.26 3.36 7.08
N ALA A 132 4.46 2.43 6.52
CA ALA A 132 5.01 1.33 5.74
C ALA A 132 4.09 1.04 4.55
N PHE A 133 4.69 0.83 3.39
CA PHE A 133 4.04 0.43 2.16
C PHE A 133 4.47 -0.96 1.78
N THR A 134 3.57 -1.72 1.17
CA THR A 134 3.88 -3.03 0.61
C THR A 134 3.21 -3.17 -0.74
N GLN A 135 3.97 -3.61 -1.73
CA GLN A 135 3.46 -3.84 -3.08
C GLN A 135 3.89 -5.21 -3.57
N SER A 136 2.93 -6.08 -3.82
CA SER A 136 3.17 -7.41 -4.37
C SER A 136 3.65 -7.32 -5.82
N ILE A 137 4.50 -8.28 -6.21
CA ILE A 137 4.99 -8.40 -7.59
C ILE A 137 4.43 -9.69 -8.16
N ASP A 138 3.61 -9.57 -9.20
CA ASP A 138 3.04 -10.74 -9.85
C ASP A 138 4.11 -11.52 -10.62
N ILE A 139 4.18 -12.82 -10.33
CA ILE A 139 5.04 -13.75 -11.05
C ILE A 139 4.36 -14.15 -12.36
N ALA A 140 5.13 -14.21 -13.43
CA ALA A 140 4.67 -14.53 -14.78
C ALA A 140 5.47 -15.67 -15.40
N PHE A 141 5.15 -16.07 -16.63
CA PHE A 141 5.89 -17.11 -17.33
C PHE A 141 7.14 -16.59 -18.05
N LEU A 142 7.09 -15.34 -18.50
CA LEU A 142 8.14 -14.75 -19.32
C LEU A 142 8.99 -13.78 -18.50
N GLN A 143 10.30 -13.86 -18.63
CA GLN A 143 11.27 -12.98 -17.98
C GLN A 143 10.92 -11.49 -18.18
N LYS A 144 10.62 -11.10 -19.42
CA LYS A 144 10.24 -9.73 -19.73
C LYS A 144 8.99 -9.26 -18.97
N THR A 145 8.05 -10.16 -18.70
CA THR A 145 6.84 -9.84 -17.94
C THR A 145 7.13 -9.75 -16.44
N HIS A 146 8.00 -10.62 -15.92
CA HIS A 146 8.50 -10.50 -14.54
C HIS A 146 9.16 -9.13 -14.31
N ASP A 147 10.06 -8.75 -15.21
CA ASP A 147 10.78 -7.49 -15.09
C ASP A 147 9.86 -6.27 -15.19
N ARG A 148 8.86 -6.32 -16.06
CA ARG A 148 7.84 -5.28 -16.13
C ARG A 148 7.01 -5.19 -14.85
N ASN A 149 6.54 -6.32 -14.33
CA ASN A 149 5.76 -6.37 -13.09
C ASN A 149 6.58 -5.84 -11.89
N PHE A 150 7.89 -6.12 -11.88
CA PHE A 150 8.81 -5.57 -10.91
C PHE A 150 8.87 -4.03 -10.99
N ASP A 151 9.06 -3.49 -12.20
CA ASP A 151 9.14 -2.05 -12.43
C ASP A 151 7.79 -1.37 -12.11
N ASP A 152 6.67 -1.97 -12.50
CA ASP A 152 5.32 -1.47 -12.21
C ASP A 152 5.05 -1.42 -10.69
N ALA A 153 5.42 -2.47 -9.96
CA ALA A 153 5.26 -2.53 -8.51
C ALA A 153 6.11 -1.47 -7.79
N LEU A 154 7.34 -1.25 -8.24
CA LEU A 154 8.20 -0.22 -7.67
C LEU A 154 7.67 1.19 -7.94
N ASN A 155 7.18 1.43 -9.14
CA ASN A 155 6.53 2.69 -9.49
C ASN A 155 5.25 2.93 -8.66
N ALA A 156 4.45 1.88 -8.44
CA ALA A 156 3.24 1.98 -7.61
C ALA A 156 3.57 2.43 -6.18
N ILE A 157 4.57 1.80 -5.55
CA ILE A 157 4.95 2.14 -4.17
C ILE A 157 5.53 3.57 -4.05
N LEU A 158 6.26 4.02 -5.09
CA LEU A 158 6.76 5.40 -5.18
C LEU A 158 5.60 6.39 -5.26
N LEU A 159 4.61 6.13 -6.12
CA LEU A 159 3.43 6.98 -6.25
C LEU A 159 2.59 7.02 -4.97
N GLU A 160 2.42 5.90 -4.28
CA GLU A 160 1.74 5.85 -2.98
C GLU A 160 2.46 6.70 -1.92
N PHE A 161 3.78 6.60 -1.85
CA PHE A 161 4.58 7.43 -0.95
C PHE A 161 4.42 8.92 -1.27
N GLU A 162 4.50 9.30 -2.53
CA GLU A 162 4.35 10.67 -2.98
C GLU A 162 2.94 11.22 -2.73
N ALA A 163 1.91 10.39 -2.90
CA ALA A 163 0.53 10.75 -2.62
C ALA A 163 0.30 11.02 -1.13
N LEU A 164 0.83 10.13 -0.27
CA LEU A 164 0.69 10.25 1.18
C LEU A 164 1.39 11.50 1.72
N SER A 165 2.55 11.83 1.19
CA SER A 165 3.32 13.00 1.60
C SER A 165 2.75 14.35 1.08
N GLY A 166 1.57 14.33 0.46
CA GLY A 166 0.90 15.52 -0.08
C GLY A 166 1.56 16.13 -1.31
N ASN A 167 2.53 15.44 -1.88
CA ASN A 167 3.29 15.87 -3.05
C ASN A 167 2.79 15.26 -4.37
N ALA A 168 1.73 14.45 -4.36
CA ALA A 168 1.11 13.98 -5.59
C ALA A 168 0.37 15.13 -6.28
N PRO A 169 0.39 15.20 -7.62
CA PRO A 169 -0.56 16.05 -8.32
C PRO A 169 -1.97 15.58 -7.93
N HIS A 170 -2.73 16.46 -7.32
CA HIS A 170 -4.13 16.18 -6.97
C HIS A 170 -4.84 15.76 -8.26
N PRO A 171 -5.45 14.55 -8.35
CA PRO A 171 -6.26 14.23 -9.50
C PRO A 171 -7.32 15.31 -9.55
N ALA A 172 -7.34 16.08 -10.65
CA ALA A 172 -8.33 17.12 -10.86
C ALA A 172 -9.71 16.50 -10.58
N ALA A 173 -10.41 17.03 -9.59
CA ALA A 173 -11.75 16.60 -9.27
C ALA A 173 -12.54 16.63 -10.57
N SER A 174 -12.87 15.44 -11.12
CA SER A 174 -13.74 15.33 -12.27
C SER A 174 -15.10 15.80 -11.80
N GLY A 175 -15.37 17.11 -12.01
CA GLY A 175 -16.66 17.70 -11.80
C GLY A 175 -17.69 16.94 -12.61
N ARG A 176 -18.67 16.40 -11.91
CA ARG A 176 -19.97 16.04 -12.47
C ARG A 176 -20.92 17.21 -12.30
#